data_2e9ade99182a839de1b96f6a5779b77c
#
_entry.id   2e9ade99182a839de1b96f6a5779b77c
#
_cell.length_a   1.000
_cell.length_b   1.000
_cell.length_c   1.000
_cell.angle_alpha   90.00
_cell.angle_beta   90.00
_cell.angle_gamma   90.00
#
_symmetry.space_group_name_H-M   'P 1'
#
loop_
_entity.id
_entity.type
_entity.pdbx_description
1 polymer ?
#
loop_
_entity_poly.entity_id
_entity_poly.type
_entity_poly.pdbx_seq_one_letter_code
_entity_poly.pdbx_strand_id
1 'polypeptide(L)'
;MTRGILLTAAAFVMLAAPAFAQDKCSAPNAPVVPNGRTAASAELIQAQKDVVAFIRSSDDYQVCILAAITAAENEAKENKKAPDPAIRKALEAKGDANQKLKETVGKSYNAAAAAYKAAHPK
;
A
#
# COMPACT_ATOMS: atom_id res chain seq x y z
N MET A 1 -57.36 -28.69 23.89
CA MET A 1 -56.10 -28.13 24.38
C MET A 1 -55.13 -28.01 23.19
N THR A 2 -55.12 -26.86 22.54
CA THR A 2 -54.30 -26.60 21.33
C THR A 2 -53.24 -25.57 21.71
N ARG A 3 -51.98 -26.05 21.81
CA ARG A 3 -50.82 -25.17 22.09
C ARG A 3 -50.32 -24.59 20.77
N GLY A 4 -50.56 -23.32 20.55
CA GLY A 4 -50.00 -22.56 19.46
C GLY A 4 -48.51 -22.27 19.70
N ILE A 5 -47.67 -22.68 18.78
CA ILE A 5 -46.24 -22.35 18.74
C ILE A 5 -46.09 -21.06 17.91
N LEU A 6 -45.75 -19.95 18.58
CA LEU A 6 -45.37 -18.69 17.95
C LEU A 6 -43.92 -18.81 17.45
N LEU A 7 -43.73 -18.93 16.13
CA LEU A 7 -42.44 -18.77 15.50
C LEU A 7 -42.16 -17.26 15.34
N THR A 8 -41.26 -16.74 16.15
CA THR A 8 -40.65 -15.43 15.94
C THR A 8 -39.56 -15.54 14.88
N ALA A 9 -39.85 -15.04 13.68
CA ALA A 9 -38.84 -14.86 12.63
C ALA A 9 -37.95 -13.67 12.98
N ALA A 10 -36.71 -13.93 13.40
CA ALA A 10 -35.69 -12.91 13.57
C ALA A 10 -35.17 -12.49 12.18
N ALA A 11 -35.55 -11.32 11.71
CA ALA A 11 -35.01 -10.72 10.49
C ALA A 11 -33.57 -10.26 10.78
N PHE A 12 -32.57 -10.99 10.26
CA PHE A 12 -31.18 -10.55 10.21
C PHE A 12 -31.07 -9.46 9.14
N VAL A 13 -31.00 -8.20 9.57
CA VAL A 13 -30.60 -7.10 8.70
C VAL A 13 -29.09 -7.21 8.49
N MET A 14 -28.65 -7.80 7.37
CA MET A 14 -27.27 -7.71 6.93
C MET A 14 -27.02 -6.27 6.53
N LEU A 15 -26.31 -5.52 7.36
CA LEU A 15 -25.67 -4.26 6.96
C LEU A 15 -24.57 -4.63 5.95
N ALA A 16 -24.90 -4.52 4.66
CA ALA A 16 -23.88 -4.51 3.62
C ALA A 16 -23.04 -3.25 3.83
N ALA A 17 -21.86 -3.40 4.43
CA ALA A 17 -20.85 -2.34 4.41
C ALA A 17 -20.50 -2.08 2.94
N PRO A 18 -20.51 -0.80 2.49
CA PRO A 18 -20.14 -0.49 1.12
C PRO A 18 -18.69 -0.92 0.91
N ALA A 19 -18.47 -1.86 -0.01
CA ALA A 19 -17.16 -2.24 -0.49
C ALA A 19 -16.63 -1.04 -1.29
N PHE A 20 -15.96 -0.13 -0.59
CA PHE A 20 -15.36 1.05 -1.21
C PHE A 20 -14.22 0.62 -2.15
N ALA A 21 -14.10 1.37 -3.24
CA ALA A 21 -13.10 1.27 -4.30
C ALA A 21 -11.62 1.38 -3.82
N GLN A 22 -11.33 0.95 -2.59
CA GLN A 22 -10.00 0.97 -1.96
C GLN A 22 -9.02 -0.02 -2.59
N ASP A 23 -9.52 -1.03 -3.33
CA ASP A 23 -8.70 -2.12 -3.86
C ASP A 23 -8.16 -1.88 -5.27
N LYS A 24 -8.38 -0.70 -5.85
CA LYS A 24 -7.88 -0.38 -7.20
C LYS A 24 -6.38 -0.06 -7.22
N CYS A 25 -5.80 0.34 -6.09
CA CYS A 25 -4.38 0.68 -5.98
C CYS A 25 -3.61 -0.47 -5.34
N SER A 26 -2.72 -1.09 -6.11
CA SER A 26 -1.89 -2.20 -5.63
C SER A 26 -0.54 -1.67 -5.16
N ALA A 27 -0.23 -1.87 -3.88
CA ALA A 27 1.07 -1.50 -3.33
C ALA A 27 2.16 -2.43 -3.90
N PRO A 28 3.30 -1.89 -4.36
CA PRO A 28 4.40 -2.72 -4.85
C PRO A 28 5.09 -3.45 -3.69
N ASN A 29 5.61 -4.66 -3.99
CA ASN A 29 6.44 -5.39 -3.05
C ASN A 29 7.85 -4.83 -3.01
N ALA A 30 8.39 -4.66 -1.81
CA ALA A 30 9.77 -4.23 -1.63
C ALA A 30 10.75 -5.29 -2.15
N PRO A 31 11.80 -4.91 -2.89
CA PRO A 31 12.84 -5.83 -3.33
C PRO A 31 13.74 -6.25 -2.16
N VAL A 32 14.36 -7.41 -2.31
CA VAL A 32 15.39 -7.87 -1.37
C VAL A 32 16.71 -7.18 -1.71
N VAL A 33 17.31 -6.53 -0.73
CA VAL A 33 18.64 -5.93 -0.84
C VAL A 33 19.67 -6.92 -0.29
N PRO A 34 20.69 -7.31 -1.08
CA PRO A 34 21.70 -8.27 -0.65
C PRO A 34 22.65 -7.68 0.41
N ASN A 35 23.34 -8.55 1.15
CA ASN A 35 24.39 -8.11 2.05
C ASN A 35 25.60 -7.64 1.23
N GLY A 36 25.91 -6.35 1.26
CA GLY A 36 26.98 -5.75 0.46
C GLY A 36 28.38 -6.33 0.71
N ARG A 37 28.67 -6.84 1.91
CA ARG A 37 29.97 -7.42 2.23
C ARG A 37 30.24 -8.75 1.52
N THR A 38 29.19 -9.51 1.25
CA THR A 38 29.28 -10.88 0.71
C THR A 38 28.68 -11.01 -0.68
N ALA A 39 27.96 -10.00 -1.15
CA ALA A 39 27.30 -10.01 -2.45
C ALA A 39 28.32 -9.98 -3.59
N ALA A 40 27.99 -10.66 -4.68
CA ALA A 40 28.68 -10.48 -5.95
C ALA A 40 28.30 -9.14 -6.60
N SER A 41 29.18 -8.58 -7.43
CA SER A 41 28.88 -7.32 -8.15
C SER A 41 27.59 -7.41 -8.96
N ALA A 42 27.33 -8.53 -9.61
CA ALA A 42 26.11 -8.76 -10.38
C ALA A 42 24.83 -8.70 -9.53
N GLU A 43 24.88 -9.19 -8.30
CA GLU A 43 23.75 -9.14 -7.38
C GLU A 43 23.41 -7.70 -6.96
N LEU A 44 24.42 -6.86 -6.71
CA LEU A 44 24.20 -5.45 -6.42
C LEU A 44 23.67 -4.67 -7.62
N ILE A 45 24.14 -4.97 -8.82
CA ILE A 45 23.62 -4.36 -10.06
C ILE A 45 22.15 -4.75 -10.26
N GLN A 46 21.80 -6.01 -10.01
CA GLN A 46 20.41 -6.44 -10.09
C GLN A 46 19.57 -5.76 -9.01
N ALA A 47 20.03 -5.72 -7.76
CA ALA A 47 19.34 -5.04 -6.67
C ALA A 47 19.12 -3.55 -6.99
N GLN A 48 20.05 -2.88 -7.64
CA GLN A 48 19.87 -1.49 -8.08
C GLN A 48 18.70 -1.35 -9.05
N LYS A 49 18.61 -2.23 -10.04
CA LYS A 49 17.50 -2.23 -11.01
C LYS A 49 16.16 -2.48 -10.32
N ASP A 50 16.13 -3.44 -9.39
CA ASP A 50 14.92 -3.79 -8.66
C ASP A 50 14.46 -2.65 -7.73
N VAL A 51 15.39 -1.96 -7.07
CA VAL A 51 15.12 -0.79 -6.24
C VAL A 51 14.57 0.36 -7.09
N VAL A 52 15.16 0.63 -8.25
CA VAL A 52 14.67 1.68 -9.17
C VAL A 52 13.26 1.34 -9.67
N ALA A 53 13.01 0.09 -10.04
CA ALA A 53 11.68 -0.37 -10.45
C ALA A 53 10.65 -0.23 -9.31
N PHE A 54 11.03 -0.63 -8.10
CA PHE A 54 10.20 -0.47 -6.91
C PHE A 54 9.85 1.00 -6.62
N ILE A 55 10.82 1.91 -6.73
CA ILE A 55 10.59 3.35 -6.53
C ILE A 55 9.56 3.87 -7.53
N ARG A 56 9.70 3.53 -8.81
CA ARG A 56 8.72 3.92 -9.85
C ARG A 56 7.32 3.38 -9.56
N SER A 57 7.21 2.09 -9.25
CA SER A 57 5.93 1.48 -8.89
C SER A 57 5.33 2.08 -7.62
N SER A 58 6.16 2.53 -6.67
CA SER A 58 5.73 3.25 -5.47
C SER A 58 5.18 4.62 -5.81
N ASP A 59 5.81 5.35 -6.75
CA ASP A 59 5.32 6.64 -7.22
C ASP A 59 3.97 6.49 -7.93
N ASP A 60 3.83 5.49 -8.79
CA ASP A 60 2.56 5.17 -9.46
C ASP A 60 1.47 4.80 -8.46
N TYR A 61 1.82 4.02 -7.42
CA TYR A 61 0.89 3.69 -6.33
C TYR A 61 0.43 4.93 -5.57
N GLN A 62 1.33 5.86 -5.26
CA GLN A 62 0.97 7.12 -4.57
C GLN A 62 0.07 8.00 -5.44
N VAL A 63 0.32 8.07 -6.74
CA VAL A 63 -0.58 8.75 -7.70
C VAL A 63 -1.97 8.11 -7.71
N CYS A 64 -2.04 6.77 -7.70
CA CYS A 64 -3.30 6.05 -7.60
C CYS A 64 -4.06 6.38 -6.31
N ILE A 65 -3.37 6.43 -5.16
CA ILE A 65 -3.95 6.81 -3.86
C ILE A 65 -4.55 8.22 -3.90
N LEU A 66 -3.83 9.19 -4.48
CA LEU A 66 -4.35 10.56 -4.63
C LEU A 66 -5.59 10.61 -5.52
N ALA A 67 -5.59 9.86 -6.63
CA ALA A 67 -6.75 9.75 -7.50
C ALA A 67 -7.96 9.11 -6.79
N ALA A 68 -7.73 8.11 -5.94
CA ALA A 68 -8.78 7.48 -5.15
C ALA A 68 -9.40 8.44 -4.13
N ILE A 69 -8.58 9.28 -3.48
CA ILE A 69 -9.05 10.34 -2.58
C ILE A 69 -9.94 11.32 -3.34
N THR A 70 -9.45 11.82 -4.49
CA THR A 70 -10.21 12.76 -5.32
C THR A 70 -11.54 12.16 -5.81
N ALA A 71 -11.54 10.90 -6.21
CA ALA A 71 -12.75 10.19 -6.63
C ALA A 71 -13.79 10.10 -5.51
N ALA A 72 -13.36 9.74 -4.30
CA ALA A 72 -14.24 9.67 -3.13
C ALA A 72 -14.84 11.03 -2.75
N GLU A 73 -14.05 12.09 -2.84
CA GLU A 73 -14.52 13.46 -2.59
C GLU A 73 -15.53 13.93 -3.64
N ASN A 74 -15.29 13.62 -4.91
CA ASN A 74 -16.21 13.96 -5.99
C ASN A 74 -17.54 13.19 -5.88
N GLU A 75 -17.49 11.90 -5.59
CA GLU A 75 -18.67 11.08 -5.34
C GLU A 75 -19.53 11.65 -4.20
N ALA A 76 -18.90 12.07 -3.10
CA ALA A 76 -19.62 12.70 -2.01
C ALA A 76 -20.32 14.00 -2.45
N LYS A 77 -19.62 14.84 -3.23
CA LYS A 77 -20.21 16.09 -3.77
C LYS A 77 -21.38 15.83 -4.69
N GLU A 78 -21.27 14.85 -5.60
CA GLU A 78 -22.36 14.46 -6.51
C GLU A 78 -23.62 14.00 -5.75
N ASN A 79 -23.39 13.29 -4.66
CA ASN A 79 -24.44 12.83 -3.74
C ASN A 79 -24.90 13.91 -2.72
N LYS A 80 -24.42 15.15 -2.86
CA LYS A 80 -24.70 16.28 -1.95
C LYS A 80 -24.41 15.95 -0.47
N LYS A 81 -23.34 15.16 -0.25
CA LYS A 81 -22.85 14.76 1.09
C LYS A 81 -21.48 15.37 1.34
N ALA A 82 -21.14 15.52 2.62
CA ALA A 82 -19.79 15.84 3.02
C ALA A 82 -18.88 14.62 2.76
N PRO A 83 -17.63 14.82 2.26
CA PRO A 83 -16.66 13.74 2.16
C PRO A 83 -16.38 13.06 3.50
N ASP A 84 -16.28 11.73 3.51
CA ASP A 84 -15.97 10.98 4.72
C ASP A 84 -14.46 11.13 5.06
N PRO A 85 -14.12 11.78 6.19
CA PRO A 85 -12.72 11.97 6.57
C PRO A 85 -11.99 10.65 6.89
N ALA A 86 -12.72 9.58 7.25
CA ALA A 86 -12.13 8.29 7.52
C ALA A 86 -11.57 7.64 6.25
N ILE A 87 -12.23 7.79 5.10
CA ILE A 87 -11.75 7.29 3.81
C ILE A 87 -10.46 8.00 3.44
N ARG A 88 -10.43 9.32 3.50
CA ARG A 88 -9.23 10.12 3.22
C ARG A 88 -8.07 9.70 4.10
N LYS A 89 -8.29 9.65 5.42
CA LYS A 89 -7.27 9.27 6.40
C LYS A 89 -6.71 7.86 6.15
N ALA A 90 -7.57 6.90 5.81
CA ALA A 90 -7.13 5.53 5.50
C ALA A 90 -6.26 5.46 4.25
N LEU A 91 -6.61 6.22 3.20
CA LEU A 91 -5.82 6.28 1.96
C LEU A 91 -4.50 7.01 2.16
N GLU A 92 -4.50 8.13 2.87
CA GLU A 92 -3.27 8.86 3.23
C GLU A 92 -2.31 7.96 4.04
N ALA A 93 -2.81 7.19 5.00
CA ALA A 93 -1.99 6.26 5.77
C ALA A 93 -1.33 5.18 4.89
N LYS A 94 -2.01 4.70 3.83
CA LYS A 94 -1.40 3.78 2.85
C LYS A 94 -0.29 4.45 2.05
N GLY A 95 -0.48 5.69 1.63
CA GLY A 95 0.53 6.49 0.94
C GLY A 95 1.76 6.74 1.81
N ASP A 96 1.56 7.12 3.08
CA ASP A 96 2.64 7.36 4.04
C ASP A 96 3.43 6.09 4.36
N ALA A 97 2.74 4.96 4.51
CA ALA A 97 3.40 3.67 4.72
C ALA A 97 4.28 3.28 3.53
N ASN A 98 3.80 3.49 2.31
CA ASN A 98 4.58 3.25 1.09
C ASN A 98 5.78 4.21 0.98
N GLN A 99 5.62 5.47 1.34
CA GLN A 99 6.72 6.44 1.36
C GLN A 99 7.83 6.02 2.33
N LYS A 100 7.48 5.62 3.55
CA LYS A 100 8.44 5.11 4.53
C LYS A 100 9.15 3.85 4.04
N LEU A 101 8.43 2.95 3.39
CA LEU A 101 9.01 1.73 2.81
C LEU A 101 9.99 2.08 1.69
N LYS A 102 9.64 3.00 0.81
CA LYS A 102 10.51 3.51 -0.28
C LYS A 102 11.82 4.08 0.28
N GLU A 103 11.74 4.90 1.32
CA GLU A 103 12.92 5.45 2.00
C GLU A 103 13.78 4.37 2.65
N THR A 104 13.16 3.39 3.30
CA THR A 104 13.85 2.27 3.94
C THR A 104 14.61 1.42 2.92
N VAL A 105 13.98 1.09 1.79
CA VAL A 105 14.61 0.32 0.70
C VAL A 105 15.79 1.10 0.11
N GLY A 106 15.63 2.40 -0.14
CA GLY A 106 16.70 3.26 -0.63
C GLY A 106 17.91 3.33 0.32
N LYS A 107 17.66 3.50 1.63
CA LYS A 107 18.72 3.50 2.66
C LYS A 107 19.42 2.14 2.72
N SER A 108 18.67 1.04 2.66
CA SER A 108 19.23 -0.32 2.70
C SER A 108 20.14 -0.58 1.50
N TYR A 109 19.72 -0.17 0.31
CA TYR A 109 20.56 -0.30 -0.87
C TYR A 109 21.85 0.54 -0.78
N ASN A 110 21.74 1.80 -0.36
CA ASN A 110 22.91 2.66 -0.18
C ASN A 110 23.90 2.10 0.85
N ALA A 111 23.41 1.52 1.94
CA ALA A 111 24.24 0.85 2.93
C ALA A 111 24.92 -0.41 2.36
N ALA A 112 24.21 -1.21 1.58
CA ALA A 112 24.77 -2.38 0.92
C ALA A 112 25.86 -1.99 -0.10
N ALA A 113 25.63 -0.95 -0.91
CA ALA A 113 26.60 -0.44 -1.86
C ALA A 113 27.87 0.10 -1.17
N ALA A 114 27.72 0.80 -0.04
CA ALA A 114 28.85 1.27 0.76
C ALA A 114 29.65 0.10 1.36
N ALA A 115 28.95 -0.90 1.91
CA ALA A 115 29.57 -2.09 2.46
C ALA A 115 30.34 -2.91 1.39
N TYR A 116 29.80 -2.99 0.19
CA TYR A 116 30.47 -3.62 -0.95
C TYR A 116 31.79 -2.91 -1.31
N LYS A 117 31.74 -1.59 -1.43
CA LYS A 117 32.95 -0.79 -1.72
C LYS A 117 34.02 -0.96 -0.65
N ALA A 118 33.62 -1.01 0.61
CA ALA A 118 34.55 -1.22 1.73
C ALA A 118 35.18 -2.63 1.73
N ALA A 119 34.45 -3.65 1.28
CA ALA A 119 34.93 -5.03 1.18
C ALA A 119 35.78 -5.29 -0.07
N HIS A 120 35.69 -4.45 -1.10
CA HIS A 120 36.40 -4.58 -2.38
C HIS A 120 37.18 -3.30 -2.70
N PRO A 121 38.21 -2.92 -1.92
CA PRO A 121 39.02 -1.76 -2.22
C PRO A 121 39.77 -1.97 -3.54
N LYS A 122 39.91 -0.88 -4.34
CA LYS A 122 40.70 -0.89 -5.59
C LYS A 122 42.18 -0.87 -5.28
#